data_e65992b959dea83edd74886bcdc96296
#
_entry.id   e65992b959dea83edd74886bcdc96296
#
_cell.length_a   1.000
_cell.length_b   1.000
_cell.length_c   1.000
_cell.angle_alpha   90.00
_cell.angle_beta   90.00
_cell.angle_gamma   90.00
#
_symmetry.space_group_name_H-M   'P 1'
#
loop_
_entity.id
_entity.type
_entity.pdbx_description
1 polymer ?
#
loop_
_entity_poly.entity_id
_entity_poly.type
_entity_poly.pdbx_seq_one_letter_code
_entity_poly.pdbx_strand_id
1 'polypeptide(L)'
;LRAREVAALELDDLDWAHSQLKVPARKGGHSSIYPLSASVGEAVIDYLRAGRPAVDDRHVFLTSRTPFGPINHYSISRLAAHYIVAAGIKVPRPGSHTMRHSCVQRLVESDVAFKAIGDYVGHRRAESTLVYAKVALHRLRQLAIGDAEEAL
;
A
#
# COMPACT_ATOMS: atom_id res chain seq x y z
N LEU A 1 -0.54 0.52 2.78
CA LEU A 1 -0.31 1.88 3.34
C LEU A 1 -0.66 2.97 2.33
N ARG A 2 -0.97 4.17 2.81
CA ARG A 2 -1.05 5.39 1.98
C ARG A 2 0.33 6.03 1.88
N ALA A 3 0.59 6.75 0.77
CA ALA A 3 1.88 7.43 0.60
C ALA A 3 2.25 8.37 1.77
N ARG A 4 1.26 9.02 2.39
CA ARG A 4 1.46 9.86 3.58
C ARG A 4 1.84 9.05 4.82
N GLU A 5 1.32 7.85 4.95
CA GLU A 5 1.66 6.93 6.04
C GLU A 5 3.10 6.46 5.87
N VAL A 6 3.48 6.04 4.65
CA VAL A 6 4.86 5.65 4.34
C VAL A 6 5.84 6.79 4.58
N ALA A 7 5.54 8.00 4.11
CA ALA A 7 6.41 9.16 4.27
C ALA A 7 6.64 9.57 5.74
N ALA A 8 5.73 9.20 6.61
CA ALA A 8 5.79 9.59 8.02
C ALA A 8 6.11 8.42 8.95
N LEU A 9 6.58 7.29 8.41
CA LEU A 9 7.09 6.19 9.23
C LEU A 9 8.35 6.62 9.94
N GLU A 10 8.43 6.28 11.22
CA GLU A 10 9.59 6.46 12.06
C GLU A 10 10.27 5.12 12.36
N LEU A 11 11.52 5.16 12.79
CA LEU A 11 12.30 3.97 13.09
C LEU A 11 11.65 3.11 14.20
N ASP A 12 10.96 3.77 15.14
CA ASP A 12 10.24 3.10 16.24
C ASP A 12 8.95 2.40 15.80
N ASP A 13 8.45 2.71 14.59
CA ASP A 13 7.29 2.03 14.01
C ASP A 13 7.64 0.62 13.48
N LEU A 14 8.94 0.30 13.36
CA LEU A 14 9.44 -0.99 12.89
C LEU A 14 9.72 -1.92 14.07
N ASP A 15 8.79 -2.82 14.35
CA ASP A 15 8.96 -3.85 15.39
C ASP A 15 9.60 -5.09 14.79
N TRP A 16 10.93 -5.12 14.81
CA TRP A 16 11.74 -6.21 14.27
C TRP A 16 11.55 -7.52 15.02
N ALA A 17 11.36 -7.44 16.35
CA ALA A 17 11.22 -8.63 17.20
C ALA A 17 9.95 -9.43 16.86
N HIS A 18 8.88 -8.72 16.48
CA HIS A 18 7.60 -9.34 16.16
C HIS A 18 7.30 -9.35 14.65
N SER A 19 8.25 -8.89 13.81
CA SER A 19 8.05 -8.74 12.35
C SER A 19 6.79 -7.94 12.02
N GLN A 20 6.64 -6.79 12.65
CA GLN A 20 5.48 -5.92 12.52
C GLN A 20 5.86 -4.48 12.17
N LEU A 21 4.96 -3.83 11.45
CA LEU A 21 4.98 -2.40 11.18
C LEU A 21 3.80 -1.75 11.88
N LYS A 22 4.06 -0.85 12.81
CA LYS A 22 3.06 -0.06 13.54
C LYS A 22 2.83 1.25 12.80
N VAL A 23 1.58 1.50 12.39
CA VAL A 23 1.20 2.77 11.77
C VAL A 23 0.36 3.53 12.79
N PRO A 24 0.91 4.61 13.37
CA PRO A 24 0.22 5.34 14.42
C PRO A 24 -1.07 5.98 13.92
N ALA A 25 -2.03 6.13 14.83
CA ALA A 25 -3.29 6.80 14.55
C ALA A 25 -3.04 8.27 14.18
N ARG A 26 -3.49 8.67 12.99
CA ARG A 26 -3.50 10.07 12.60
C ARG A 26 -4.89 10.65 12.83
N LYS A 27 -4.95 11.97 12.98
CA LYS A 27 -6.13 12.79 13.32
C LYS A 27 -7.47 12.10 12.98
N GLY A 28 -8.11 11.48 13.99
CA GLY A 28 -9.40 10.77 13.88
C GLY A 28 -9.35 9.36 13.26
N GLY A 29 -8.20 8.68 13.21
CA GLY A 29 -8.03 7.29 12.78
C GLY A 29 -7.64 6.36 13.93
N HIS A 30 -7.62 5.05 13.66
CA HIS A 30 -7.07 4.05 14.55
C HIS A 30 -5.61 3.75 14.15
N SER A 31 -4.78 3.39 15.13
CA SER A 31 -3.48 2.77 14.85
C SER A 31 -3.71 1.42 14.16
N SER A 32 -2.81 1.05 13.27
CA SER A 32 -2.89 -0.23 12.55
C SER A 32 -1.56 -0.93 12.65
N ILE A 33 -1.60 -2.25 12.83
CA ILE A 33 -0.42 -3.11 12.84
C ILE A 33 -0.47 -3.95 11.57
N TYR A 34 0.61 -3.96 10.82
CA TYR A 34 0.75 -4.75 9.61
C TYR A 34 1.88 -5.76 9.76
N PRO A 35 1.77 -6.96 9.19
CA PRO A 35 2.90 -7.87 9.13
C PRO A 35 4.01 -7.27 8.24
N LEU A 36 5.24 -7.38 8.70
CA LEU A 36 6.43 -7.04 7.93
C LEU A 36 6.97 -8.35 7.32
N SER A 37 6.70 -8.56 6.03
CA SER A 37 7.22 -9.75 5.36
C SER A 37 8.74 -9.73 5.28
N ALA A 38 9.37 -10.91 5.24
CA ALA A 38 10.83 -11.03 5.17
C ALA A 38 11.43 -10.17 4.04
N SER A 39 10.87 -10.27 2.83
CA SER A 39 11.37 -9.50 1.68
C SER A 39 11.27 -7.98 1.86
N VAL A 40 10.21 -7.48 2.51
CA VAL A 40 10.10 -6.05 2.82
C VAL A 40 11.05 -5.66 3.94
N GLY A 41 11.18 -6.51 4.97
CA GLY A 41 12.11 -6.28 6.08
C GLY A 41 13.56 -6.19 5.59
N GLU A 42 13.99 -7.13 4.77
CA GLU A 42 15.33 -7.13 4.15
C GLU A 42 15.58 -5.86 3.33
N ALA A 43 14.65 -5.48 2.46
CA ALA A 43 14.78 -4.25 1.66
C ALA A 43 14.87 -2.99 2.53
N VAL A 44 14.13 -2.94 3.65
CA VAL A 44 14.23 -1.83 4.60
C VAL A 44 15.58 -1.83 5.31
N ILE A 45 16.07 -2.99 5.75
CA ILE A 45 17.40 -3.12 6.36
C ILE A 45 18.50 -2.67 5.41
N ASP A 46 18.46 -3.09 4.15
CA ASP A 46 19.44 -2.70 3.13
C ASP A 46 19.43 -1.19 2.91
N TYR A 47 18.23 -0.59 2.83
CA TYR A 47 18.11 0.86 2.76
C TYR A 47 18.68 1.56 4.00
N LEU A 48 18.37 1.10 5.20
CA LEU A 48 18.86 1.70 6.44
C LEU A 48 20.39 1.61 6.56
N ARG A 49 21.00 0.53 6.05
CA ARG A 49 22.45 0.31 6.09
C ARG A 49 23.22 1.08 5.03
N ALA A 50 22.70 1.13 3.81
CA ALA A 50 23.45 1.60 2.66
C ALA A 50 22.85 2.81 1.93
N GLY A 51 21.54 3.05 2.08
CA GLY A 51 20.83 4.07 1.31
C GLY A 51 20.38 5.28 2.12
N ARG A 52 20.20 5.12 3.43
CA ARG A 52 19.69 6.19 4.30
C ARG A 52 20.83 7.14 4.69
N PRO A 53 20.67 8.48 4.50
CA PRO A 53 21.64 9.45 5.01
C PRO A 53 21.84 9.34 6.52
N ALA A 54 23.09 9.47 6.96
CA ALA A 54 23.47 9.44 8.38
C ALA A 54 23.23 10.82 9.02
N VAL A 55 21.99 11.08 9.40
CA VAL A 55 21.53 12.32 10.06
C VAL A 55 20.68 11.98 11.27
N ASP A 56 20.62 12.89 12.24
CA ASP A 56 19.78 12.77 13.43
C ASP A 56 18.32 13.11 13.08
N ASP A 57 17.65 12.14 12.45
CA ASP A 57 16.22 12.20 12.09
C ASP A 57 15.60 10.83 12.35
N ARG A 58 14.41 10.78 12.93
CA ARG A 58 13.74 9.52 13.27
C ARG A 58 12.94 8.92 12.12
N HIS A 59 12.65 9.69 11.05
CA HIS A 59 11.92 9.14 9.91
C HIS A 59 12.69 8.03 9.20
N VAL A 60 12.00 6.98 8.81
CA VAL A 60 12.60 5.87 8.06
C VAL A 60 13.13 6.37 6.73
N PHE A 61 12.31 7.08 5.96
CA PHE A 61 12.66 7.50 4.60
C PHE A 61 13.03 8.96 4.53
N LEU A 62 14.25 9.24 4.07
CA LEU A 62 14.81 10.58 3.94
C LEU A 62 15.08 10.92 2.48
N THR A 63 15.19 12.21 2.19
CA THR A 63 15.68 12.70 0.90
C THR A 63 17.13 12.29 0.69
N SER A 64 17.50 11.87 -0.53
CA SER A 64 18.86 11.46 -0.87
C SER A 64 19.81 12.63 -1.20
N ARG A 65 19.32 13.87 -1.13
CA ARG A 65 20.06 15.09 -1.44
C ARG A 65 19.88 16.11 -0.33
N THR A 66 20.87 16.95 -0.12
CA THR A 66 20.83 18.07 0.81
C THR A 66 19.81 19.13 0.40
N PRO A 67 19.08 19.75 1.36
CA PRO A 67 19.07 19.38 2.77
C PRO A 67 18.40 18.03 2.99
N PHE A 68 19.06 17.15 3.79
CA PHE A 68 18.47 15.88 4.18
C PHE A 68 17.29 16.13 5.13
N GLY A 69 16.22 15.36 4.95
CA GLY A 69 15.03 15.44 5.77
C GLY A 69 13.97 14.45 5.33
N PRO A 70 12.81 14.40 6.01
CA PRO A 70 11.75 13.45 5.68
C PRO A 70 11.30 13.56 4.23
N ILE A 71 11.15 12.42 3.58
CA ILE A 71 10.60 12.37 2.22
C ILE A 71 9.11 12.75 2.26
N ASN A 72 8.63 13.51 1.28
CA ASN A 72 7.23 13.83 1.19
C ASN A 72 6.42 12.74 0.45
N HIS A 73 5.11 12.75 0.64
CA HIS A 73 4.22 11.74 0.05
C HIS A 73 4.13 11.81 -1.48
N TYR A 74 4.40 12.96 -2.09
CA TYR A 74 4.47 13.07 -3.55
C TYR A 74 5.68 12.33 -4.10
N SER A 75 6.82 12.40 -3.41
CA SER A 75 8.03 11.65 -3.79
C SER A 75 7.80 10.14 -3.69
N ILE A 76 7.11 9.65 -2.65
CA ILE A 76 6.71 8.24 -2.55
C ILE A 76 5.82 7.84 -3.73
N SER A 77 4.82 8.66 -4.09
CA SER A 77 3.94 8.35 -5.20
C SER A 77 4.67 8.38 -6.55
N ARG A 78 5.59 9.33 -6.73
CA ARG A 78 6.42 9.43 -7.94
C ARG A 78 7.38 8.26 -8.07
N LEU A 79 7.97 7.80 -6.96
CA LEU A 79 8.84 6.62 -6.94
C LEU A 79 8.04 5.37 -7.33
N ALA A 80 6.85 5.18 -6.77
CA ALA A 80 5.96 4.09 -7.15
C ALA A 80 5.61 4.15 -8.65
N ALA A 81 5.29 5.34 -9.18
CA ALA A 81 5.03 5.54 -10.61
C ALA A 81 6.23 5.15 -11.46
N HIS A 82 7.44 5.56 -11.07
CA HIS A 82 8.67 5.23 -11.77
C HIS A 82 8.85 3.71 -11.90
N TYR A 83 8.71 2.96 -10.81
CA TYR A 83 8.88 1.50 -10.84
C TYR A 83 7.75 0.78 -11.58
N ILE A 84 6.50 1.25 -11.52
CA ILE A 84 5.40 0.72 -12.32
C ILE A 84 5.72 0.82 -13.82
N VAL A 85 6.18 1.99 -14.26
CA VAL A 85 6.55 2.24 -15.65
C VAL A 85 7.78 1.43 -16.05
N ALA A 86 8.82 1.40 -15.21
CA ALA A 86 10.05 0.62 -15.45
C ALA A 86 9.78 -0.89 -15.56
N ALA A 87 8.77 -1.39 -14.84
CA ALA A 87 8.30 -2.77 -14.96
C ALA A 87 7.44 -3.04 -16.21
N GLY A 88 7.25 -2.07 -17.10
CA GLY A 88 6.45 -2.19 -18.32
C GLY A 88 4.94 -2.27 -18.06
N ILE A 89 4.47 -1.97 -16.84
CA ILE A 89 3.06 -2.06 -16.48
C ILE A 89 2.31 -0.82 -16.99
N LYS A 90 1.38 -1.05 -17.93
CA LYS A 90 0.55 0.00 -18.53
C LYS A 90 -0.70 0.24 -17.69
N VAL A 91 -0.76 1.38 -17.01
CA VAL A 91 -1.93 1.82 -16.23
C VAL A 91 -2.19 3.31 -16.49
N PRO A 92 -3.45 3.77 -16.43
CA PRO A 92 -3.80 5.17 -16.77
C PRO A 92 -3.12 6.21 -15.86
N ARG A 93 -2.93 5.87 -14.57
CA ARG A 93 -2.37 6.77 -13.55
C ARG A 93 -1.42 5.99 -12.64
N PRO A 94 -0.14 5.76 -13.05
CA PRO A 94 0.81 5.07 -12.22
C PRO A 94 1.10 5.86 -10.94
N GLY A 95 1.25 5.14 -9.81
CA GLY A 95 1.56 5.76 -8.52
C GLY A 95 1.14 4.91 -7.33
N SER A 96 1.28 5.45 -6.12
CA SER A 96 0.97 4.76 -4.87
C SER A 96 -0.51 4.34 -4.76
N HIS A 97 -1.42 5.11 -5.35
CA HIS A 97 -2.84 4.74 -5.39
C HIS A 97 -3.08 3.49 -6.22
N THR A 98 -2.43 3.34 -7.36
CA THR A 98 -2.51 2.15 -8.21
C THR A 98 -2.07 0.90 -7.44
N MET A 99 -0.93 0.95 -6.74
CA MET A 99 -0.46 -0.17 -5.92
C MET A 99 -1.45 -0.53 -4.82
N ARG A 100 -2.05 0.48 -4.17
CA ARG A 100 -3.06 0.26 -3.15
C ARG A 100 -4.35 -0.35 -3.73
N HIS A 101 -4.82 0.13 -4.88
CA HIS A 101 -5.98 -0.44 -5.58
C HIS A 101 -5.73 -1.89 -5.97
N SER A 102 -4.55 -2.21 -6.51
CA SER A 102 -4.18 -3.60 -6.83
C SER A 102 -4.14 -4.50 -5.61
N CYS A 103 -3.69 -4.01 -4.46
CA CYS A 103 -3.73 -4.75 -3.20
C CYS A 103 -5.18 -5.06 -2.78
N VAL A 104 -6.06 -4.06 -2.79
CA VAL A 104 -7.48 -4.25 -2.46
C VAL A 104 -8.14 -5.21 -3.43
N GLN A 105 -7.86 -5.08 -4.72
CA GLN A 105 -8.41 -5.96 -5.75
C GLN A 105 -8.02 -7.43 -5.52
N ARG A 106 -6.75 -7.69 -5.18
CA ARG A 106 -6.29 -9.06 -4.84
C ARG A 106 -7.00 -9.63 -3.62
N LEU A 107 -7.23 -8.81 -2.58
CA LEU A 107 -7.95 -9.25 -1.39
C LEU A 107 -9.42 -9.58 -1.71
N VAL A 108 -10.06 -8.83 -2.59
CA VAL A 108 -11.41 -9.12 -3.10
C VAL A 108 -11.42 -10.42 -3.90
N GLU A 109 -10.43 -10.64 -4.77
CA GLU A 109 -10.29 -11.86 -5.58
C GLU A 109 -9.95 -13.10 -4.74
N SER A 110 -9.43 -12.89 -3.52
CA SER A 110 -9.16 -13.95 -2.53
C SER A 110 -10.33 -14.16 -1.56
N ASP A 111 -11.53 -13.68 -1.87
CA ASP A 111 -12.76 -13.81 -1.09
C ASP A 111 -12.67 -13.29 0.36
N VAL A 112 -11.76 -12.33 0.61
CA VAL A 112 -11.66 -11.68 1.92
C VAL A 112 -12.88 -10.78 2.13
N ALA A 113 -13.52 -10.89 3.30
CA ALA A 113 -14.71 -10.10 3.63
C ALA A 113 -14.44 -8.57 3.49
N PHE A 114 -15.35 -7.85 2.84
CA PHE A 114 -15.19 -6.40 2.57
C PHE A 114 -14.92 -5.56 3.81
N LYS A 115 -15.51 -5.94 4.95
CA LYS A 115 -15.24 -5.29 6.23
C LYS A 115 -13.76 -5.45 6.62
N ALA A 116 -13.23 -6.68 6.55
CA ALA A 116 -11.83 -6.95 6.87
C ALA A 116 -10.87 -6.21 5.93
N ILE A 117 -11.21 -6.12 4.62
CA ILE A 117 -10.46 -5.32 3.66
C ILE A 117 -10.49 -3.84 4.04
N GLY A 118 -11.65 -3.31 4.40
CA GLY A 118 -11.82 -1.92 4.84
C GLY A 118 -10.96 -1.60 6.06
N ASP A 119 -10.99 -2.47 7.06
CA ASP A 119 -10.19 -2.36 8.28
C ASP A 119 -8.69 -2.45 7.96
N TYR A 120 -8.27 -3.44 7.16
CA TYR A 120 -6.88 -3.63 6.75
C TYR A 120 -6.30 -2.44 6.00
N VAL A 121 -7.03 -1.86 5.07
CA VAL A 121 -6.55 -0.70 4.32
C VAL A 121 -6.86 0.63 5.01
N GLY A 122 -7.54 0.63 6.15
CA GLY A 122 -7.89 1.82 6.92
C GLY A 122 -8.86 2.73 6.16
N HIS A 123 -9.92 2.17 5.59
CA HIS A 123 -11.01 2.95 5.01
C HIS A 123 -11.88 3.49 6.15
N ARG A 124 -12.08 4.82 6.19
CA ARG A 124 -12.95 5.47 7.18
C ARG A 124 -14.43 5.29 6.91
N ARG A 125 -14.80 4.97 5.66
CA ARG A 125 -16.18 4.79 5.21
C ARG A 125 -16.29 3.47 4.47
N ALA A 126 -17.30 2.70 4.80
CA ALA A 126 -17.62 1.43 4.14
C ALA A 126 -17.81 1.62 2.61
N GLU A 127 -18.34 2.76 2.19
CA GLU A 127 -18.54 3.13 0.79
C GLU A 127 -17.25 3.06 -0.04
N SER A 128 -16.09 3.37 0.56
CA SER A 128 -14.79 3.27 -0.12
C SER A 128 -14.43 1.84 -0.49
N THR A 129 -14.95 0.84 0.23
CA THR A 129 -14.75 -0.58 -0.05
C THR A 129 -15.85 -1.11 -0.99
N LEU A 130 -17.05 -0.54 -0.94
CA LEU A 130 -18.19 -0.94 -1.80
C LEU A 130 -17.94 -0.66 -3.30
N VAL A 131 -17.06 0.26 -3.64
CA VAL A 131 -16.64 0.49 -5.03
C VAL A 131 -16.08 -0.80 -5.64
N TYR A 132 -15.33 -1.58 -4.87
CA TYR A 132 -14.75 -2.84 -5.32
C TYR A 132 -15.78 -3.98 -5.37
N ALA A 133 -16.79 -3.95 -4.50
CA ALA A 133 -17.92 -4.88 -4.56
C ALA A 133 -18.67 -4.77 -5.90
N LYS A 134 -18.86 -3.55 -6.41
CA LYS A 134 -19.51 -3.32 -7.72
C LYS A 134 -18.69 -3.94 -8.87
N VAL A 135 -17.36 -3.85 -8.81
CA VAL A 135 -16.47 -4.44 -9.82
C VAL A 135 -16.53 -5.96 -9.76
N ALA A 136 -16.50 -6.55 -8.57
CA ALA A 136 -16.64 -8.00 -8.39
C ALA A 136 -18.00 -8.51 -8.90
N LEU A 137 -19.11 -7.83 -8.59
CA LEU A 137 -20.43 -8.15 -9.09
C LEU A 137 -20.53 -8.05 -10.62
N HIS A 138 -19.86 -7.06 -11.22
CA HIS A 138 -19.85 -6.92 -12.69
C HIS A 138 -19.12 -8.10 -13.34
N ARG A 139 -17.98 -8.52 -12.80
CA ARG A 139 -17.25 -9.71 -13.27
C ARG A 139 -18.05 -11.00 -13.11
N LEU A 140 -18.68 -11.20 -11.95
CA LEU A 140 -19.56 -12.38 -11.73
C LEU A 140 -20.73 -12.40 -12.71
N ARG A 141 -21.32 -11.25 -13.04
CA ARG A 141 -22.37 -11.17 -14.06
C ARG A 141 -21.84 -11.51 -15.45
N GLN A 142 -20.65 -11.05 -15.81
CA GLN A 142 -20.04 -11.38 -17.11
C GLN A 142 -19.74 -12.88 -17.24
N LEU A 143 -19.26 -13.53 -16.19
CA LEU A 143 -19.04 -14.97 -16.15
C LEU A 143 -20.37 -15.73 -16.26
N ALA A 144 -21.38 -15.34 -15.49
CA ALA A 144 -22.70 -15.99 -15.51
C ALA A 144 -23.45 -15.83 -16.85
N ILE A 145 -23.16 -14.78 -17.61
CA ILE A 145 -23.75 -14.57 -18.96
C ILE A 145 -22.92 -15.31 -20.02
N GLY A 146 -21.58 -15.34 -19.88
CA GLY A 146 -20.68 -16.06 -20.79
C GLY A 146 -20.93 -17.58 -20.77
N ASP A 147 -21.09 -18.17 -19.58
CA ASP A 147 -21.42 -19.59 -19.42
C ASP A 147 -22.82 -19.98 -20.00
N ALA A 148 -23.72 -19.00 -20.10
CA ALA A 148 -25.04 -19.23 -20.70
C ALA A 148 -25.04 -19.17 -22.24
N GLU A 149 -24.08 -18.49 -22.87
CA GLU A 149 -23.91 -18.44 -24.33
C GLU A 149 -23.16 -19.66 -24.89
N GLU A 150 -22.28 -20.31 -24.08
CA GLU A 150 -21.60 -21.55 -24.45
C GLU A 150 -22.48 -22.81 -24.27
N ALA A 151 -23.63 -22.70 -23.63
CA ALA A 151 -24.56 -23.81 -23.34
C ALA A 151 -25.76 -23.89 -24.29
N LEU A 152 -25.82 -23.04 -25.32
CA LEU A 152 -26.86 -23.04 -26.40
C LEU A 152 -26.22 -23.38 -27.73
#